data_1e4a8bb8cec72fc595e1ed36aa289353
#
_entry.id   1e4a8bb8cec72fc595e1ed36aa289353
#
_cell.length_a   1.000
_cell.length_b   1.000
_cell.length_c   1.000
_cell.angle_alpha   90.00
_cell.angle_beta   90.00
_cell.angle_gamma   90.00
#
_symmetry.space_group_name_H-M   'P 1'
#
loop_
_entity.id
_entity.type
_entity.pdbx_description
1 polymer ?
#
loop_
_entity_poly.entity_id
_entity_poly.type
_entity_poly.pdbx_seq_one_letter_code
_entity_poly.pdbx_strand_id
1 'polypeptide(L)'
;ITTVIFIFFFIIAGVIIARTMIGNHFKKKFSKMPPPGVIVTYAKERIFENNISTFGTAVPIQTQAYKIEKFEIIKPIEFNRKVKKGDVIVELKNRKIFAPFDGIIGKKEFSEDVEVSKSSLLINLDDSSTIYCDVQIPEIYFPFIEVGLPVKIEYSGSAKKYFDGVVDSISSRITEDTRSLPIRIKIDNQKGEILPGSFLEVSIRYNVRNNLGAPDTSTIVEGDNVFIYKVNNENKAIKTKVNIGDRYKGFIEIKDGVNSGDKIVAEGLKKVRPNLEIKPIEKGEKQKASTWGKKEKTTKSEATKGKFDWLKKLNIFKKSEAEKKS
;
A
#
# COMPACT_ATOMS: atom_id res chain seq x y z
N ILE A 1 -49.63 -13.79 70.44
CA ILE A 1 -48.77 -14.66 69.62
C ILE A 1 -49.29 -14.72 68.16
N THR A 2 -50.58 -14.94 67.91
CA THR A 2 -51.19 -15.03 66.59
C THR A 2 -51.05 -13.72 65.77
N THR A 3 -51.19 -12.56 66.36
CA THR A 3 -51.01 -11.25 65.70
C THR A 3 -49.58 -11.01 65.24
N VAL A 4 -48.55 -11.48 65.97
CA VAL A 4 -47.14 -11.32 65.63
C VAL A 4 -46.80 -12.22 64.41
N ILE A 5 -47.40 -13.43 64.39
CA ILE A 5 -47.21 -14.37 63.24
C ILE A 5 -47.82 -13.77 61.96
N PHE A 6 -49.00 -13.15 62.04
CA PHE A 6 -49.64 -12.50 60.90
C PHE A 6 -48.82 -11.29 60.36
N ILE A 7 -48.23 -10.51 61.22
CA ILE A 7 -47.39 -9.36 60.85
C ILE A 7 -46.11 -9.88 60.18
N PHE A 8 -45.52 -10.97 60.69
CA PHE A 8 -44.32 -11.58 60.09
C PHE A 8 -44.59 -12.13 58.67
N PHE A 9 -45.71 -12.81 58.47
CA PHE A 9 -46.09 -13.27 57.13
C PHE A 9 -46.40 -12.12 56.18
N PHE A 10 -46.97 -11.02 56.66
CA PHE A 10 -47.27 -9.85 55.86
C PHE A 10 -45.97 -9.13 55.39
N ILE A 11 -44.96 -9.07 56.26
CA ILE A 11 -43.66 -8.52 55.95
C ILE A 11 -42.95 -9.40 54.90
N ILE A 12 -42.99 -10.74 55.07
CA ILE A 12 -42.38 -11.66 54.08
C ILE A 12 -43.09 -11.54 52.73
N ALA A 13 -44.41 -11.50 52.69
CA ALA A 13 -45.18 -11.31 51.46
C ALA A 13 -44.83 -9.97 50.77
N GLY A 14 -44.70 -8.88 51.55
CA GLY A 14 -44.25 -7.58 51.07
C GLY A 14 -42.86 -7.60 50.45
N VAL A 15 -41.90 -8.31 51.08
CA VAL A 15 -40.54 -8.47 50.55
C VAL A 15 -40.52 -9.27 49.24
N ILE A 16 -41.32 -10.36 49.18
CA ILE A 16 -41.42 -11.18 47.97
C ILE A 16 -42.03 -10.37 46.79
N ILE A 17 -43.10 -9.64 47.05
CA ILE A 17 -43.75 -8.77 46.05
C ILE A 17 -42.80 -7.66 45.61
N ALA A 18 -42.12 -6.97 46.53
CA ALA A 18 -41.11 -5.96 46.20
C ALA A 18 -39.97 -6.53 45.34
N ARG A 19 -39.44 -7.70 45.69
CA ARG A 19 -38.38 -8.38 44.95
C ARG A 19 -38.83 -8.77 43.55
N THR A 20 -40.05 -9.26 43.37
CA THR A 20 -40.59 -9.62 42.04
C THR A 20 -40.89 -8.39 41.21
N MET A 21 -41.42 -7.31 41.77
CA MET A 21 -41.66 -6.04 41.07
C MET A 21 -40.33 -5.40 40.64
N ILE A 22 -39.34 -5.33 41.52
CA ILE A 22 -38.03 -4.81 41.23
C ILE A 22 -37.36 -5.68 40.13
N GLY A 23 -37.39 -7.00 40.25
CA GLY A 23 -36.85 -7.92 39.27
C GLY A 23 -37.50 -7.77 37.89
N ASN A 24 -38.82 -7.62 37.84
CA ASN A 24 -39.55 -7.40 36.58
C ASN A 24 -39.31 -6.02 35.99
N HIS A 25 -39.16 -4.98 36.84
CA HIS A 25 -38.81 -3.63 36.37
C HIS A 25 -37.39 -3.60 35.77
N PHE A 26 -36.43 -4.23 36.41
CA PHE A 26 -35.08 -4.35 35.90
C PHE A 26 -35.03 -5.22 34.61
N LYS A 27 -35.73 -6.36 34.54
CA LYS A 27 -35.86 -7.15 33.31
C LYS A 27 -36.45 -6.33 32.16
N LYS A 28 -37.51 -5.56 32.36
CA LYS A 28 -38.09 -4.68 31.32
C LYS A 28 -37.14 -3.56 30.87
N LYS A 29 -36.35 -3.01 31.78
CA LYS A 29 -35.50 -1.83 31.51
C LYS A 29 -34.16 -2.24 30.87
N PHE A 30 -33.65 -3.46 31.13
CA PHE A 30 -32.36 -3.94 30.65
C PHE A 30 -32.45 -5.06 29.63
N SER A 31 -33.64 -5.61 29.33
CA SER A 31 -33.81 -6.71 28.36
C SER A 31 -33.75 -6.28 26.89
N LYS A 32 -33.73 -4.98 26.60
CA LYS A 32 -33.62 -4.43 25.26
C LYS A 32 -32.41 -3.49 25.17
N MET A 33 -31.21 -4.02 25.22
CA MET A 33 -30.09 -3.24 24.72
C MET A 33 -30.32 -2.95 23.24
N PRO A 34 -30.20 -1.70 22.81
CA PRO A 34 -30.36 -1.38 21.39
C PRO A 34 -29.33 -2.20 20.57
N PRO A 35 -29.70 -2.68 19.38
CA PRO A 35 -28.81 -3.45 18.56
C PRO A 35 -27.51 -2.67 18.29
N PRO A 36 -26.34 -3.29 18.40
CA PRO A 36 -25.07 -2.61 18.22
C PRO A 36 -24.94 -2.08 16.79
N GLY A 37 -24.54 -0.81 16.67
CA GLY A 37 -24.20 -0.22 15.38
C GLY A 37 -22.87 -0.79 14.86
N VAL A 38 -22.87 -1.30 13.64
CA VAL A 38 -21.71 -1.86 12.96
C VAL A 38 -21.64 -1.36 11.51
N ILE A 39 -20.44 -1.16 10.99
CA ILE A 39 -20.26 -0.75 9.60
C ILE A 39 -20.40 -1.98 8.71
N VAL A 40 -21.25 -1.86 7.72
CA VAL A 40 -21.51 -2.89 6.73
C VAL A 40 -21.04 -2.45 5.34
N THR A 41 -20.73 -3.42 4.51
CA THR A 41 -20.42 -3.23 3.09
C THR A 41 -20.97 -4.40 2.28
N TYR A 42 -20.93 -4.27 0.96
CA TYR A 42 -21.33 -5.34 0.06
C TYR A 42 -20.09 -6.04 -0.50
N ALA A 43 -20.14 -7.37 -0.55
CA ALA A 43 -19.13 -8.14 -1.24
C ALA A 43 -19.22 -7.86 -2.75
N LYS A 44 -18.10 -7.45 -3.36
CA LYS A 44 -18.04 -7.06 -4.78
C LYS A 44 -16.82 -7.66 -5.43
N GLU A 45 -16.91 -7.91 -6.72
CA GLU A 45 -15.76 -8.30 -7.53
C GLU A 45 -14.68 -7.23 -7.52
N ARG A 46 -13.43 -7.69 -7.41
CA ARG A 46 -12.22 -6.86 -7.37
C ARG A 46 -11.08 -7.57 -8.07
N ILE A 47 -10.20 -6.77 -8.61
CA ILE A 47 -8.95 -7.28 -9.16
C ILE A 47 -8.01 -7.61 -8.00
N PHE A 48 -7.56 -8.86 -7.97
CA PHE A 48 -6.48 -9.36 -7.14
C PHE A 48 -5.28 -9.65 -8.02
N GLU A 49 -4.13 -9.23 -7.59
CA GLU A 49 -2.87 -9.47 -8.29
C GLU A 49 -1.78 -9.76 -7.25
N ASN A 50 -0.82 -10.54 -7.66
CA ASN A 50 0.40 -10.80 -6.90
C ASN A 50 1.53 -9.98 -7.49
N ASN A 51 2.53 -9.65 -6.68
CA ASN A 51 3.64 -8.83 -7.07
C ASN A 51 4.96 -9.44 -6.61
N ILE A 52 5.93 -9.45 -7.51
CA ILE A 52 7.32 -9.79 -7.19
C ILE A 52 8.13 -8.51 -7.31
N SER A 53 8.79 -8.11 -6.23
CA SER A 53 9.73 -6.99 -6.24
C SER A 53 11.16 -7.51 -6.27
N THR A 54 11.95 -7.01 -7.20
CA THR A 54 13.36 -7.34 -7.38
C THR A 54 14.12 -6.12 -7.88
N PHE A 55 15.41 -6.26 -8.10
CA PHE A 55 16.27 -5.17 -8.55
C PHE A 55 17.11 -5.63 -9.74
N GLY A 56 17.47 -4.68 -10.57
CA GLY A 56 18.37 -4.92 -11.70
C GLY A 56 19.13 -3.68 -12.11
N THR A 57 20.00 -3.88 -13.08
CA THR A 57 20.81 -2.80 -13.66
C THR A 57 20.36 -2.52 -15.09
N ALA A 58 20.27 -1.25 -15.44
CA ALA A 58 19.95 -0.80 -16.78
C ALA A 58 21.08 -1.11 -17.77
N VAL A 59 20.75 -1.84 -18.84
CA VAL A 59 21.70 -2.20 -19.91
C VAL A 59 21.17 -1.62 -21.23
N PRO A 60 22.00 -0.94 -22.04
CA PRO A 60 21.55 -0.43 -23.34
C PRO A 60 21.24 -1.59 -24.28
N ILE A 61 20.38 -1.38 -25.26
CA ILE A 61 20.03 -2.42 -26.25
C ILE A 61 21.25 -2.84 -27.05
N GLN A 62 22.17 -1.92 -27.32
CA GLN A 62 23.38 -2.16 -28.03
C GLN A 62 24.53 -1.30 -27.48
N THR A 63 25.71 -1.87 -27.36
CA THR A 63 26.94 -1.17 -26.97
C THR A 63 28.11 -1.64 -27.82
N GLN A 64 28.96 -0.69 -28.22
CA GLN A 64 30.20 -0.97 -28.88
C GLN A 64 31.35 -0.23 -28.21
N ALA A 65 32.34 -0.96 -27.72
CA ALA A 65 33.49 -0.37 -27.06
C ALA A 65 34.68 -0.27 -28.01
N TYR A 66 35.45 0.83 -27.90
CA TYR A 66 36.69 1.04 -28.65
C TYR A 66 37.81 1.42 -27.67
N LYS A 67 38.92 0.67 -27.74
CA LYS A 67 40.17 1.03 -27.07
C LYS A 67 41.03 1.84 -28.03
N ILE A 68 41.45 3.02 -27.63
CA ILE A 68 42.20 3.97 -28.47
C ILE A 68 43.38 4.50 -27.67
N GLU A 69 44.53 4.57 -28.31
CA GLU A 69 45.72 5.17 -27.71
C GLU A 69 45.62 6.72 -27.82
N LYS A 70 45.83 7.43 -26.72
CA LYS A 70 45.63 8.88 -26.64
C LYS A 70 46.51 9.65 -27.65
N PHE A 71 47.71 9.14 -27.97
CA PHE A 71 48.64 9.78 -28.91
C PHE A 71 48.17 9.68 -30.37
N GLU A 72 47.20 8.79 -30.67
CA GLU A 72 46.62 8.65 -32.02
C GLU A 72 45.53 9.66 -32.31
N ILE A 73 44.95 10.26 -31.29
CA ILE A 73 43.78 11.16 -31.38
C ILE A 73 44.21 12.49 -31.99
N ILE A 74 43.60 12.90 -33.10
CA ILE A 74 43.86 14.19 -33.76
C ILE A 74 42.99 15.28 -33.14
N LYS A 75 41.70 15.00 -32.90
CA LYS A 75 40.74 15.95 -32.37
C LYS A 75 40.18 15.44 -31.05
N PRO A 76 39.96 16.33 -30.06
CA PRO A 76 39.31 15.94 -28.81
C PRO A 76 37.98 15.24 -29.06
N ILE A 77 37.69 14.19 -28.29
CA ILE A 77 36.45 13.44 -28.37
C ILE A 77 35.37 14.15 -27.58
N GLU A 78 34.23 14.41 -28.24
CA GLU A 78 33.06 15.00 -27.61
C GLU A 78 32.23 13.89 -26.96
N PHE A 79 32.34 13.73 -25.62
CA PHE A 79 31.52 12.80 -24.88
C PHE A 79 30.07 13.32 -24.71
N ASN A 80 29.14 12.41 -24.51
CA ASN A 80 27.68 12.66 -24.43
C ASN A 80 27.08 13.23 -25.73
N ARG A 81 27.82 13.21 -26.84
CA ARG A 81 27.30 13.59 -28.15
C ARG A 81 26.45 12.46 -28.74
N LYS A 82 25.27 12.82 -29.23
CA LYS A 82 24.43 11.92 -30.02
C LYS A 82 25.00 11.85 -31.44
N VAL A 83 25.15 10.64 -31.97
CA VAL A 83 25.61 10.36 -33.32
C VAL A 83 24.64 9.45 -34.04
N LYS A 84 24.58 9.58 -35.35
CA LYS A 84 23.84 8.68 -36.23
C LYS A 84 24.81 7.65 -36.83
N LYS A 85 24.23 6.54 -37.28
CA LYS A 85 24.97 5.55 -38.04
C LYS A 85 25.75 6.19 -39.23
N GLY A 86 27.04 5.94 -39.27
CA GLY A 86 27.94 6.51 -40.29
C GLY A 86 28.62 7.82 -39.88
N ASP A 87 28.24 8.46 -38.78
CA ASP A 87 28.96 9.64 -38.28
C ASP A 87 30.33 9.28 -37.74
N VAL A 88 31.27 10.19 -37.83
CA VAL A 88 32.62 10.03 -37.26
C VAL A 88 32.57 10.17 -35.75
N ILE A 89 32.95 9.12 -35.03
CA ILE A 89 33.11 9.10 -33.57
C ILE A 89 34.44 9.72 -33.16
N VAL A 90 35.53 9.25 -33.82
CA VAL A 90 36.89 9.67 -33.51
C VAL A 90 37.73 9.74 -34.80
N GLU A 91 38.55 10.78 -34.94
CA GLU A 91 39.57 10.92 -35.95
C GLU A 91 40.94 10.58 -35.37
N LEU A 92 41.54 9.51 -35.89
CA LEU A 92 42.88 9.05 -35.52
C LEU A 92 43.86 9.39 -36.65
N LYS A 93 45.17 9.43 -36.35
CA LYS A 93 46.23 9.73 -37.31
C LYS A 93 46.16 8.88 -38.58
N ASN A 94 45.81 7.60 -38.45
CA ASN A 94 45.85 6.65 -39.54
C ASN A 94 44.46 6.18 -40.01
N ARG A 95 43.38 6.51 -39.25
CA ARG A 95 42.02 6.02 -39.56
C ARG A 95 40.97 6.88 -38.90
N LYS A 96 39.72 6.76 -39.39
CA LYS A 96 38.53 7.28 -38.72
C LYS A 96 37.68 6.14 -38.21
N ILE A 97 37.07 6.33 -37.01
CA ILE A 97 36.10 5.40 -36.45
C ILE A 97 34.71 5.97 -36.70
N PHE A 98 33.86 5.19 -37.34
CA PHE A 98 32.50 5.57 -37.68
C PHE A 98 31.52 4.83 -36.77
N ALA A 99 30.38 5.46 -36.49
CA ALA A 99 29.29 4.90 -35.71
C ALA A 99 28.60 3.76 -36.48
N PRO A 100 28.57 2.54 -35.97
CA PRO A 100 27.89 1.42 -36.62
C PRO A 100 26.35 1.49 -36.46
N PHE A 101 25.86 2.23 -35.48
CA PHE A 101 24.46 2.47 -35.18
C PHE A 101 24.28 3.84 -34.55
N ASP A 102 23.01 4.28 -34.39
CA ASP A 102 22.66 5.52 -33.74
C ASP A 102 22.88 5.38 -32.22
N GLY A 103 23.51 6.36 -31.56
CA GLY A 103 23.78 6.23 -30.13
C GLY A 103 24.41 7.46 -29.52
N ILE A 104 24.89 7.29 -28.30
CA ILE A 104 25.57 8.32 -27.50
C ILE A 104 26.99 7.87 -27.21
N ILE A 105 27.95 8.76 -27.45
CA ILE A 105 29.35 8.50 -27.16
C ILE A 105 29.60 8.69 -25.67
N GLY A 106 30.01 7.60 -24.99
CA GLY A 106 30.40 7.58 -23.59
C GLY A 106 31.90 7.41 -23.38
N LYS A 107 32.38 7.80 -22.19
CA LYS A 107 33.72 7.47 -21.72
C LYS A 107 33.59 6.32 -20.74
N LYS A 108 34.31 5.26 -20.94
CA LYS A 108 34.39 4.14 -19.99
C LYS A 108 35.79 4.19 -19.31
N GLU A 109 35.81 4.29 -18.00
CA GLU A 109 37.06 4.38 -17.25
C GLU A 109 37.64 3.03 -16.88
N PHE A 110 36.72 2.02 -16.71
CA PHE A 110 37.09 0.65 -16.34
C PHE A 110 36.36 -0.36 -17.20
N SER A 111 37.01 -1.48 -17.49
CA SER A 111 36.40 -2.65 -18.11
C SER A 111 37.05 -3.89 -17.50
N GLU A 112 36.22 -4.87 -17.13
CA GLU A 112 36.68 -6.14 -16.57
C GLU A 112 37.51 -6.95 -17.62
N ASP A 113 37.20 -6.78 -18.90
CA ASP A 113 37.79 -7.56 -19.98
C ASP A 113 38.93 -6.83 -20.77
N VAL A 114 39.20 -5.56 -20.44
CA VAL A 114 40.18 -4.75 -21.19
C VAL A 114 41.06 -3.98 -20.22
N GLU A 115 42.36 -4.29 -20.28
CA GLU A 115 43.37 -3.56 -19.55
C GLU A 115 43.52 -2.14 -20.13
N VAL A 116 43.14 -1.13 -19.35
CA VAL A 116 43.22 0.29 -19.73
C VAL A 116 44.46 0.91 -19.08
N SER A 117 45.45 1.21 -19.88
CA SER A 117 46.66 1.90 -19.41
C SER A 117 46.43 3.41 -19.31
N LYS A 118 47.35 4.12 -18.64
CA LYS A 118 47.31 5.61 -18.57
C LYS A 118 47.43 6.26 -19.97
N SER A 119 47.97 5.54 -20.96
CA SER A 119 48.12 6.02 -22.34
C SER A 119 46.90 5.73 -23.21
N SER A 120 46.00 4.84 -22.81
CA SER A 120 44.83 4.47 -23.60
C SER A 120 43.53 5.10 -23.06
N LEU A 121 42.53 5.17 -23.92
CA LEU A 121 41.20 5.65 -23.66
C LEU A 121 40.21 4.59 -24.11
N LEU A 122 39.25 4.24 -23.25
CA LEU A 122 38.14 3.38 -23.62
C LEU A 122 36.92 4.23 -23.83
N ILE A 123 36.34 4.21 -25.01
CA ILE A 123 35.10 4.86 -25.36
C ILE A 123 34.05 3.83 -25.70
N ASN A 124 32.81 4.12 -25.41
CA ASN A 124 31.67 3.32 -25.80
C ASN A 124 30.69 4.14 -26.63
N LEU A 125 30.05 3.50 -27.58
CA LEU A 125 28.86 3.96 -28.23
C LEU A 125 27.70 3.13 -27.74
N ASP A 126 26.72 3.76 -27.09
CA ASP A 126 25.58 3.08 -26.52
C ASP A 126 24.30 3.55 -27.22
N ASP A 127 23.50 2.59 -27.70
CA ASP A 127 22.10 2.84 -28.04
C ASP A 127 21.26 2.57 -26.79
N SER A 128 20.80 3.65 -26.17
CA SER A 128 19.94 3.61 -25.00
C SER A 128 18.49 4.00 -25.31
N SER A 129 18.06 3.96 -26.56
CA SER A 129 16.67 4.19 -26.96
C SER A 129 15.72 3.17 -26.36
N THR A 130 16.20 1.97 -26.15
CA THR A 130 15.58 0.90 -25.35
C THR A 130 16.59 0.47 -24.28
N ILE A 131 16.11 0.31 -23.08
CA ILE A 131 16.88 -0.23 -21.97
C ILE A 131 16.38 -1.63 -21.64
N TYR A 132 17.31 -2.54 -21.48
CA TYR A 132 17.06 -3.82 -20.83
C TYR A 132 17.39 -3.74 -19.34
N CYS A 133 16.65 -4.48 -18.54
CA CYS A 133 16.96 -4.70 -17.13
C CYS A 133 17.00 -6.21 -16.88
N ASP A 134 18.18 -6.72 -16.57
CA ASP A 134 18.37 -8.12 -16.23
C ASP A 134 18.17 -8.29 -14.73
N VAL A 135 17.23 -9.15 -14.34
CA VAL A 135 16.84 -9.40 -12.94
C VAL A 135 16.82 -10.90 -12.65
N GLN A 136 16.99 -11.23 -11.37
CA GLN A 136 16.95 -12.59 -10.85
C GLN A 136 15.65 -12.78 -10.06
N ILE A 137 14.89 -13.83 -10.40
CA ILE A 137 13.65 -14.17 -9.72
C ILE A 137 13.79 -15.56 -9.08
N PRO A 138 13.38 -15.75 -7.81
CA PRO A 138 13.40 -17.08 -7.17
C PRO A 138 12.62 -18.12 -7.99
N GLU A 139 13.17 -19.33 -8.09
CA GLU A 139 12.63 -20.46 -8.87
C GLU A 139 11.16 -20.75 -8.59
N ILE A 140 10.70 -20.53 -7.36
CA ILE A 140 9.32 -20.75 -6.93
C ILE A 140 8.30 -19.97 -7.77
N TYR A 141 8.71 -18.85 -8.38
CA TYR A 141 7.83 -18.02 -9.21
C TYR A 141 7.81 -18.42 -10.69
N PHE A 142 8.65 -19.36 -11.11
CA PHE A 142 8.72 -19.80 -12.51
C PHE A 142 7.36 -20.14 -13.14
N PRO A 143 6.44 -20.85 -12.46
CA PRO A 143 5.14 -21.19 -13.06
C PRO A 143 4.24 -19.99 -13.39
N PHE A 144 4.57 -18.82 -12.89
CA PHE A 144 3.77 -17.59 -13.02
C PHE A 144 4.41 -16.54 -13.91
N ILE A 145 5.63 -16.80 -14.41
CA ILE A 145 6.37 -15.82 -15.21
C ILE A 145 6.28 -16.20 -16.68
N GLU A 146 5.77 -15.29 -17.47
CA GLU A 146 5.61 -15.45 -18.91
C GLU A 146 6.15 -14.22 -19.64
N VAL A 147 6.58 -14.42 -20.89
CA VAL A 147 6.98 -13.32 -21.78
C VAL A 147 5.78 -12.43 -22.04
N GLY A 148 5.98 -11.11 -21.99
CA GLY A 148 4.90 -10.13 -22.15
C GLY A 148 4.22 -9.69 -20.86
N LEU A 149 4.54 -10.27 -19.69
CA LEU A 149 4.01 -9.79 -18.42
C LEU A 149 4.35 -8.31 -18.21
N PRO A 150 3.38 -7.50 -17.76
CA PRO A 150 3.59 -6.09 -17.47
C PRO A 150 4.45 -5.90 -16.22
N VAL A 151 5.42 -5.00 -16.32
CA VAL A 151 6.39 -4.69 -15.27
C VAL A 151 6.34 -3.20 -14.99
N LYS A 152 6.31 -2.83 -13.71
CA LYS A 152 6.54 -1.46 -13.25
C LYS A 152 7.98 -1.31 -12.79
N ILE A 153 8.64 -0.28 -13.27
CA ILE A 153 10.01 0.04 -12.92
C ILE A 153 10.04 1.38 -12.18
N GLU A 154 10.67 1.39 -11.02
CA GLU A 154 11.00 2.61 -10.30
C GLU A 154 12.49 2.91 -10.48
N TYR A 155 12.78 4.07 -11.02
CA TYR A 155 14.12 4.62 -11.09
C TYR A 155 14.30 5.63 -9.97
N SER A 156 15.18 5.30 -9.03
CA SER A 156 15.47 6.12 -7.84
C SER A 156 16.65 7.04 -8.07
N GLY A 157 16.58 7.91 -9.09
CA GLY A 157 17.52 8.99 -9.30
C GLY A 157 17.29 10.16 -8.34
N SER A 158 17.58 11.39 -8.78
CA SER A 158 17.32 12.61 -8.01
C SER A 158 15.83 12.84 -7.71
N ALA A 159 14.93 12.26 -8.50
CA ALA A 159 13.50 12.18 -8.25
C ALA A 159 13.01 10.79 -8.65
N LYS A 160 12.09 10.22 -7.89
CA LYS A 160 11.45 8.93 -8.23
C LYS A 160 10.69 9.07 -9.55
N LYS A 161 11.05 8.25 -10.52
CA LYS A 161 10.35 8.15 -11.80
C LYS A 161 9.88 6.73 -12.01
N TYR A 162 8.72 6.60 -12.63
CA TYR A 162 8.11 5.30 -12.92
C TYR A 162 8.03 5.10 -14.42
N PHE A 163 8.40 3.90 -14.84
CA PHE A 163 8.35 3.46 -16.23
C PHE A 163 7.55 2.17 -16.33
N ASP A 164 6.97 1.96 -17.48
CA ASP A 164 6.34 0.69 -17.85
C ASP A 164 7.30 -0.12 -18.70
N GLY A 165 7.39 -1.40 -18.40
CA GLY A 165 8.15 -2.37 -19.17
C GLY A 165 7.40 -3.67 -19.31
N VAL A 166 8.01 -4.60 -20.03
CA VAL A 166 7.48 -5.95 -20.22
C VAL A 166 8.59 -6.97 -20.06
N VAL A 167 8.25 -8.18 -19.62
CA VAL A 167 9.17 -9.32 -19.66
C VAL A 167 9.46 -9.65 -21.12
N ASP A 168 10.69 -9.46 -21.55
CA ASP A 168 11.13 -9.67 -22.92
C ASP A 168 11.58 -11.12 -23.16
N SER A 169 12.37 -11.64 -22.23
CA SER A 169 12.87 -13.01 -22.32
C SER A 169 13.11 -13.63 -20.96
N ILE A 170 13.07 -14.95 -20.92
CA ILE A 170 13.25 -15.79 -19.74
C ILE A 170 14.36 -16.77 -20.04
N SER A 171 15.34 -16.91 -19.14
CA SER A 171 16.41 -17.89 -19.29
C SER A 171 15.85 -19.31 -19.33
N SER A 172 16.46 -20.15 -20.17
CA SER A 172 16.14 -21.58 -20.19
C SER A 172 16.76 -22.36 -19.03
N ARG A 173 17.58 -21.72 -18.19
CA ARG A 173 18.30 -22.34 -17.08
C ARG A 173 18.16 -21.52 -15.81
N ILE A 174 18.04 -22.22 -14.69
CA ILE A 174 18.11 -21.67 -13.35
C ILE A 174 19.58 -21.56 -12.95
N THR A 175 19.94 -20.48 -12.29
CA THR A 175 21.26 -20.32 -11.68
C THR A 175 21.33 -21.18 -10.42
N GLU A 176 22.19 -22.19 -10.41
CA GLU A 176 22.24 -23.20 -9.35
C GLU A 176 22.62 -22.63 -7.98
N ASP A 177 23.58 -21.70 -7.97
CA ASP A 177 24.10 -21.09 -6.73
C ASP A 177 23.03 -20.25 -6.00
N THR A 178 22.20 -19.52 -6.75
CA THR A 178 21.20 -18.60 -6.19
C THR A 178 19.78 -19.14 -6.24
N ARG A 179 19.55 -20.30 -6.86
CA ARG A 179 18.22 -20.87 -7.12
C ARG A 179 17.27 -19.83 -7.72
N SER A 180 17.77 -19.08 -8.71
CA SER A 180 17.03 -18.01 -9.35
C SER A 180 16.97 -18.17 -10.86
N LEU A 181 15.89 -17.64 -11.42
CA LEU A 181 15.62 -17.59 -12.85
C LEU A 181 16.01 -16.21 -13.38
N PRO A 182 17.02 -16.11 -14.25
CA PRO A 182 17.32 -14.85 -14.91
C PRO A 182 16.23 -14.50 -15.92
N ILE A 183 15.74 -13.28 -15.85
CA ILE A 183 14.79 -12.73 -16.84
C ILE A 183 15.28 -11.37 -17.31
N ARG A 184 14.91 -11.02 -18.52
CA ARG A 184 15.19 -9.73 -19.13
C ARG A 184 13.91 -8.95 -19.32
N ILE A 185 13.93 -7.70 -18.88
CA ILE A 185 12.82 -6.77 -18.99
C ILE A 185 13.20 -5.71 -20.02
N LYS A 186 12.29 -5.42 -20.93
CA LYS A 186 12.43 -4.38 -21.94
C LYS A 186 11.68 -3.12 -21.52
N ILE A 187 12.34 -1.97 -21.62
CA ILE A 187 11.84 -0.67 -21.21
C ILE A 187 12.05 0.32 -22.36
N ASP A 188 11.01 1.02 -22.78
CA ASP A 188 11.14 2.11 -23.74
C ASP A 188 11.81 3.33 -23.08
N ASN A 189 12.89 3.81 -23.68
CA ASN A 189 13.68 4.92 -23.17
C ASN A 189 14.01 5.96 -24.25
N GLN A 190 13.12 6.17 -25.22
CA GLN A 190 13.36 7.12 -26.31
C GLN A 190 13.67 8.54 -25.81
N LYS A 191 13.18 8.92 -24.64
CA LYS A 191 13.48 10.22 -24.01
C LYS A 191 14.88 10.27 -23.38
N GLY A 192 15.56 9.13 -23.22
CA GLY A 192 16.90 9.06 -22.61
C GLY A 192 16.88 9.36 -21.10
N GLU A 193 15.80 9.07 -20.41
CA GLU A 193 15.65 9.37 -18.99
C GLU A 193 16.34 8.36 -18.08
N ILE A 194 16.50 7.12 -18.55
CA ILE A 194 17.22 6.06 -17.85
C ILE A 194 18.62 5.98 -18.47
N LEU A 195 19.65 6.16 -17.66
CA LEU A 195 21.03 6.01 -18.12
C LEU A 195 21.49 4.55 -17.98
N PRO A 196 22.27 4.02 -18.93
CA PRO A 196 22.93 2.73 -18.77
C PRO A 196 23.72 2.68 -17.45
N GLY A 197 23.68 1.53 -16.76
CA GLY A 197 24.30 1.35 -15.46
C GLY A 197 23.44 1.79 -14.28
N SER A 198 22.27 2.41 -14.52
CA SER A 198 21.35 2.81 -13.44
C SER A 198 20.78 1.61 -12.71
N PHE A 199 20.60 1.75 -11.39
CA PHE A 199 19.89 0.81 -10.56
C PHE A 199 18.38 1.01 -10.69
N LEU A 200 17.66 -0.08 -10.94
CA LEU A 200 16.21 -0.08 -11.16
C LEU A 200 15.54 -1.03 -10.18
N GLU A 201 14.51 -0.54 -9.52
CA GLU A 201 13.58 -1.38 -8.75
C GLU A 201 12.47 -1.87 -9.69
N VAL A 202 12.26 -3.16 -9.70
CA VAL A 202 11.38 -3.85 -10.64
C VAL A 202 10.26 -4.53 -9.91
N SER A 203 9.04 -4.29 -10.34
CA SER A 203 7.82 -4.83 -9.77
C SER A 203 7.01 -5.54 -10.86
N ILE A 204 7.03 -6.87 -10.83
CA ILE A 204 6.37 -7.73 -11.82
C ILE A 204 5.02 -8.15 -11.27
N ARG A 205 3.97 -7.82 -11.99
CA ARG A 205 2.61 -8.22 -11.63
C ARG A 205 2.25 -9.51 -12.33
N TYR A 206 1.76 -10.47 -11.56
CA TYR A 206 1.37 -11.79 -12.07
C TYR A 206 0.07 -12.27 -11.43
N ASN A 207 -0.51 -13.33 -11.98
CA ASN A 207 -1.73 -13.96 -11.47
C ASN A 207 -2.87 -12.94 -11.25
N VAL A 208 -3.04 -12.04 -12.21
CA VAL A 208 -4.11 -11.03 -12.20
C VAL A 208 -5.44 -11.72 -12.43
N ARG A 209 -6.38 -11.58 -11.48
CA ARG A 209 -7.68 -12.23 -11.54
C ARG A 209 -8.76 -11.35 -10.93
N ASN A 210 -9.98 -11.54 -11.38
CA ASN A 210 -11.16 -10.87 -10.85
C ASN A 210 -11.93 -11.85 -9.98
N ASN A 211 -11.94 -11.61 -8.66
CA ASN A 211 -12.61 -12.45 -7.69
C ASN A 211 -13.36 -11.62 -6.66
N LEU A 212 -14.27 -12.27 -5.93
CA LEU A 212 -15.05 -11.62 -4.89
C LEU A 212 -14.12 -11.14 -3.77
N GLY A 213 -14.27 -9.88 -3.35
CA GLY A 213 -13.46 -9.27 -2.30
C GLY A 213 -14.29 -8.73 -1.16
N ALA A 214 -13.76 -8.92 0.06
CA ALA A 214 -14.26 -8.32 1.27
C ALA A 214 -13.13 -7.51 1.95
N PRO A 215 -13.44 -6.45 2.73
CA PRO A 215 -12.42 -5.79 3.55
C PRO A 215 -11.74 -6.80 4.48
N ASP A 216 -10.40 -6.71 4.64
CA ASP A 216 -9.68 -7.61 5.54
C ASP A 216 -10.20 -7.53 6.99
N THR A 217 -10.72 -6.36 7.40
CA THR A 217 -11.32 -6.13 8.71
C THR A 217 -12.62 -6.89 8.93
N SER A 218 -13.20 -7.49 7.88
CA SER A 218 -14.45 -8.27 7.96
C SER A 218 -14.24 -9.72 8.39
N THR A 219 -13.00 -10.19 8.45
CA THR A 219 -12.68 -11.60 8.72
C THR A 219 -12.39 -11.87 10.19
N ILE A 220 -12.82 -13.05 10.66
CA ILE A 220 -12.56 -13.59 12.00
C ILE A 220 -11.86 -14.92 11.83
N VAL A 221 -10.68 -15.06 12.42
CA VAL A 221 -9.92 -16.32 12.41
C VAL A 221 -10.15 -17.04 13.73
N GLU A 222 -10.61 -18.28 13.66
CA GLU A 222 -10.81 -19.16 14.82
C GLU A 222 -10.18 -20.54 14.51
N GLY A 223 -9.02 -20.79 15.12
CA GLY A 223 -8.21 -21.95 14.77
C GLY A 223 -7.85 -21.90 13.28
N ASP A 224 -8.11 -22.99 12.57
CA ASP A 224 -7.84 -23.12 11.13
C ASP A 224 -8.98 -22.60 10.24
N ASN A 225 -10.04 -22.05 10.81
CA ASN A 225 -11.19 -21.60 10.06
C ASN A 225 -11.30 -20.07 10.04
N VAL A 226 -11.73 -19.56 8.91
CA VAL A 226 -12.04 -18.13 8.73
C VAL A 226 -13.53 -17.95 8.57
N PHE A 227 -14.05 -16.95 9.23
CA PHE A 227 -15.48 -16.62 9.21
C PHE A 227 -15.69 -15.15 8.85
N ILE A 228 -16.87 -14.90 8.28
CA ILE A 228 -17.41 -13.56 8.02
C ILE A 228 -18.83 -13.51 8.59
N TYR A 229 -19.26 -12.36 9.10
CA TYR A 229 -20.66 -12.14 9.40
C TYR A 229 -21.39 -11.58 8.19
N LYS A 230 -22.33 -12.38 7.62
CA LYS A 230 -23.31 -11.94 6.63
C LYS A 230 -24.49 -11.32 7.37
N VAL A 231 -25.10 -10.30 6.78
CA VAL A 231 -26.27 -9.64 7.33
C VAL A 231 -27.49 -10.03 6.50
N ASN A 232 -28.46 -10.67 7.14
CA ASN A 232 -29.70 -11.07 6.48
C ASN A 232 -30.70 -9.90 6.37
N ASN A 233 -31.84 -10.14 5.73
CA ASN A 233 -32.91 -9.13 5.56
C ASN A 233 -33.53 -8.65 6.88
N GLU A 234 -33.42 -9.44 7.96
CA GLU A 234 -33.86 -9.10 9.30
C GLU A 234 -32.80 -8.33 10.11
N ASN A 235 -31.69 -7.90 9.47
CA ASN A 235 -30.52 -7.29 10.11
C ASN A 235 -29.87 -8.17 11.18
N LYS A 236 -29.95 -9.49 11.06
CA LYS A 236 -29.23 -10.43 11.93
C LYS A 236 -27.88 -10.80 11.33
N ALA A 237 -26.87 -10.87 12.17
CA ALA A 237 -25.52 -11.26 11.78
C ALA A 237 -25.38 -12.79 11.79
N ILE A 238 -25.21 -13.37 10.62
CA ILE A 238 -25.03 -14.82 10.42
C ILE A 238 -23.54 -15.11 10.25
N LYS A 239 -22.97 -15.85 11.19
CA LYS A 239 -21.57 -16.29 11.12
C LYS A 239 -21.44 -17.35 10.04
N THR A 240 -20.72 -17.02 8.97
CA THR A 240 -20.54 -17.89 7.80
C THR A 240 -19.07 -18.24 7.65
N LYS A 241 -18.76 -19.54 7.53
CA LYS A 241 -17.40 -20.01 7.22
C LYS A 241 -17.11 -19.65 5.76
N VAL A 242 -15.88 -19.15 5.53
CA VAL A 242 -15.43 -18.74 4.21
C VAL A 242 -14.08 -19.37 3.89
N ASN A 243 -13.87 -19.65 2.61
CA ASN A 243 -12.56 -19.99 2.09
C ASN A 243 -11.95 -18.71 1.48
N ILE A 244 -10.79 -18.32 2.00
CA ILE A 244 -10.12 -17.09 1.58
C ILE A 244 -8.95 -17.37 0.65
N GLY A 245 -8.58 -16.39 -0.16
CA GLY A 245 -7.39 -16.35 -0.98
C GLY A 245 -6.42 -15.27 -0.52
N ASP A 246 -5.85 -14.58 -1.50
CA ASP A 246 -4.84 -13.55 -1.26
C ASP A 246 -5.43 -12.26 -0.70
N ARG A 247 -4.54 -11.46 -0.10
CA ARG A 247 -4.86 -10.11 0.37
C ARG A 247 -4.23 -9.09 -0.57
N TYR A 248 -5.04 -8.12 -0.97
CA TYR A 248 -4.57 -7.06 -1.85
C TYR A 248 -5.25 -5.73 -1.53
N LYS A 249 -4.45 -4.70 -1.27
CA LYS A 249 -4.91 -3.31 -1.02
C LYS A 249 -6.02 -3.18 0.04
N GLY A 250 -5.89 -3.92 1.17
CA GLY A 250 -6.85 -3.87 2.28
C GLY A 250 -8.12 -4.69 2.06
N PHE A 251 -8.13 -5.55 1.04
CA PHE A 251 -9.18 -6.51 0.77
C PHE A 251 -8.62 -7.92 0.78
N ILE A 252 -9.48 -8.85 1.19
CA ILE A 252 -9.21 -10.29 1.14
C ILE A 252 -10.07 -10.92 0.06
N GLU A 253 -9.47 -11.80 -0.71
CA GLU A 253 -10.15 -12.60 -1.72
C GLU A 253 -11.01 -13.65 -1.04
N ILE A 254 -12.26 -13.77 -1.47
CA ILE A 254 -13.19 -14.81 -1.01
C ILE A 254 -13.39 -15.81 -2.14
N LYS A 255 -12.93 -17.04 -1.93
CA LYS A 255 -13.07 -18.13 -2.89
C LYS A 255 -14.41 -18.84 -2.77
N ASP A 256 -14.94 -18.90 -1.53
CA ASP A 256 -16.20 -19.59 -1.24
C ASP A 256 -16.85 -19.05 0.05
N GLY A 257 -18.17 -19.23 0.20
CA GLY A 257 -18.97 -18.90 1.38
C GLY A 257 -19.74 -17.58 1.30
N VAL A 258 -19.42 -16.68 0.35
CA VAL A 258 -20.12 -15.40 0.16
C VAL A 258 -20.43 -15.20 -1.31
N ASN A 259 -21.59 -14.66 -1.62
CA ASN A 259 -22.00 -14.32 -2.99
C ASN A 259 -21.79 -12.84 -3.28
N SER A 260 -21.70 -12.50 -4.56
CA SER A 260 -21.68 -11.10 -5.00
C SER A 260 -22.96 -10.40 -4.55
N GLY A 261 -22.81 -9.22 -3.95
CA GLY A 261 -23.91 -8.44 -3.41
C GLY A 261 -24.36 -8.81 -1.99
N ASP A 262 -23.78 -9.86 -1.37
CA ASP A 262 -24.05 -10.15 0.05
C ASP A 262 -23.61 -8.98 0.93
N LYS A 263 -24.49 -8.58 1.84
CA LYS A 263 -24.19 -7.59 2.86
C LYS A 263 -23.36 -8.23 3.96
N ILE A 264 -22.19 -7.69 4.25
CA ILE A 264 -21.23 -8.22 5.22
C ILE A 264 -20.84 -7.15 6.24
N VAL A 265 -20.50 -7.56 7.46
CA VAL A 265 -19.97 -6.67 8.49
C VAL A 265 -18.51 -6.36 8.17
N ALA A 266 -18.21 -5.08 7.88
CA ALA A 266 -16.86 -4.62 7.56
C ALA A 266 -16.06 -4.23 8.81
N GLU A 267 -16.71 -3.55 9.77
CA GLU A 267 -16.05 -3.07 10.98
C GLU A 267 -16.97 -3.22 12.20
N GLY A 268 -16.39 -3.38 13.38
CA GLY A 268 -17.14 -3.53 14.62
C GLY A 268 -17.42 -4.98 15.01
N LEU A 269 -16.71 -5.95 14.48
CA LEU A 269 -16.87 -7.39 14.73
C LEU A 269 -16.93 -7.76 16.21
N LYS A 270 -16.17 -7.06 17.08
CA LYS A 270 -16.19 -7.30 18.54
C LYS A 270 -17.55 -7.09 19.21
N LYS A 271 -18.44 -6.33 18.56
CA LYS A 271 -19.79 -6.05 19.05
C LYS A 271 -20.82 -7.05 18.53
N VAL A 272 -20.44 -7.86 17.55
CA VAL A 272 -21.33 -8.80 16.87
C VAL A 272 -21.24 -10.19 17.50
N ARG A 273 -22.39 -10.84 17.63
CA ARG A 273 -22.50 -12.25 18.03
C ARG A 273 -23.37 -12.98 17.01
N PRO A 274 -23.18 -14.31 16.83
CA PRO A 274 -24.02 -15.10 15.94
C PRO A 274 -25.52 -14.89 16.24
N ASN A 275 -26.32 -14.71 15.20
CA ASN A 275 -27.75 -14.47 15.24
C ASN A 275 -28.22 -13.23 16.02
N LEU A 276 -27.31 -12.32 16.38
CA LEU A 276 -27.64 -11.05 17.02
C LEU A 276 -28.17 -10.07 15.99
N GLU A 277 -29.27 -9.38 16.35
CA GLU A 277 -29.75 -8.23 15.60
C GLU A 277 -28.74 -7.07 15.71
N ILE A 278 -28.37 -6.49 14.60
CA ILE A 278 -27.41 -5.39 14.49
C ILE A 278 -28.09 -4.18 13.83
N LYS A 279 -27.54 -3.00 14.07
CA LYS A 279 -27.91 -1.79 13.33
C LYS A 279 -26.85 -1.57 12.23
N PRO A 280 -27.13 -1.93 10.97
CA PRO A 280 -26.20 -1.73 9.88
C PRO A 280 -26.03 -0.24 9.58
N ILE A 281 -24.78 0.21 9.46
CA ILE A 281 -24.41 1.58 9.09
C ILE A 281 -23.57 1.44 7.81
N GLU A 282 -23.99 2.07 6.73
CA GLU A 282 -23.24 2.02 5.48
C GLU A 282 -21.98 2.90 5.58
N LYS A 283 -20.89 2.45 4.97
CA LYS A 283 -19.62 3.18 4.97
C LYS A 283 -19.80 4.50 4.20
N GLY A 284 -19.82 5.62 4.91
CA GLY A 284 -20.08 6.95 4.36
C GLY A 284 -21.17 7.74 5.10
N GLU A 285 -22.04 7.08 5.86
CA GLU A 285 -22.94 7.77 6.77
C GLU A 285 -22.17 8.20 8.04
N LYS A 286 -22.12 9.52 8.28
CA LYS A 286 -21.58 10.07 9.54
C LYS A 286 -22.38 9.49 10.69
N GLN A 287 -21.71 8.73 11.56
CA GLN A 287 -22.30 8.32 12.84
C GLN A 287 -22.82 9.58 13.56
N LYS A 288 -24.13 9.74 13.62
CA LYS A 288 -24.73 10.61 14.65
C LYS A 288 -24.34 9.95 15.97
N ALA A 289 -23.42 10.59 16.69
CA ALA A 289 -23.02 10.15 18.02
C ALA A 289 -24.28 9.88 18.82
N SER A 290 -24.48 8.64 19.25
CA SER A 290 -25.57 8.30 20.16
C SER A 290 -25.27 9.04 21.44
N THR A 291 -26.08 10.08 21.73
CA THR A 291 -26.13 10.82 22.98
C THR A 291 -26.69 9.92 24.07
N TRP A 292 -25.91 8.89 24.43
CA TRP A 292 -26.17 8.12 25.64
C TRP A 292 -25.32 8.71 26.77
N GLY A 293 -25.97 9.45 27.69
CA GLY A 293 -25.37 9.84 28.96
C GLY A 293 -25.00 11.31 29.16
N LYS A 294 -25.52 12.24 28.39
CA LYS A 294 -25.60 13.65 28.87
C LYS A 294 -26.98 13.91 29.40
N LYS A 295 -27.21 13.60 30.70
CA LYS A 295 -28.16 14.35 31.48
C LYS A 295 -27.73 15.81 31.41
N GLU A 296 -28.57 16.65 30.81
CA GLU A 296 -28.51 18.10 30.96
C GLU A 296 -28.50 18.43 32.45
N LYS A 297 -27.36 18.80 32.97
CA LYS A 297 -27.29 19.64 34.16
C LYS A 297 -27.60 21.04 33.67
N THR A 298 -28.88 21.37 33.64
CA THR A 298 -29.34 22.74 33.76
C THR A 298 -28.88 23.22 35.12
N THR A 299 -27.78 23.87 35.19
CA THR A 299 -27.36 24.65 36.35
C THR A 299 -26.92 26.00 35.83
N LYS A 300 -27.83 26.96 36.06
CA LYS A 300 -27.53 28.35 36.34
C LYS A 300 -26.06 28.69 36.38
N SER A 301 -25.58 29.43 35.38
CA SER A 301 -24.39 30.25 35.49
C SER A 301 -24.58 31.58 34.75
N GLU A 302 -25.54 32.36 35.23
CA GLU A 302 -25.66 33.79 34.93
C GLU A 302 -25.04 34.67 36.04
N ALA A 303 -24.07 34.17 36.79
CA ALA A 303 -23.49 34.96 37.89
C ALA A 303 -21.97 34.99 37.93
N THR A 304 -21.26 34.85 36.83
CA THR A 304 -19.77 34.97 36.89
C THR A 304 -19.16 35.65 35.66
N LYS A 305 -19.89 36.51 34.97
CA LYS A 305 -19.32 37.33 33.90
C LYS A 305 -18.76 38.69 34.37
N GLY A 306 -18.78 38.97 35.65
CA GLY A 306 -18.41 40.30 36.20
C GLY A 306 -17.06 40.33 36.95
N LYS A 307 -16.31 39.26 37.06
CA LYS A 307 -15.15 39.22 38.01
C LYS A 307 -13.74 39.06 37.38
N PHE A 308 -13.63 38.99 36.07
CA PHE A 308 -12.31 38.81 35.43
C PHE A 308 -11.92 39.85 34.38
N ASP A 309 -12.68 40.94 34.22
CA ASP A 309 -12.39 42.00 33.27
C ASP A 309 -11.31 42.99 33.71
N TRP A 310 -10.93 42.95 34.98
CA TRP A 310 -9.88 43.85 35.49
C TRP A 310 -8.46 43.33 35.22
N LEU A 311 -8.31 42.02 34.98
CA LEU A 311 -7.00 41.40 34.66
C LEU A 311 -6.52 41.66 33.22
N LYS A 312 -7.43 42.05 32.32
CA LYS A 312 -7.05 42.44 30.95
C LYS A 312 -6.52 43.87 30.86
N LYS A 313 -6.80 44.72 31.86
CA LYS A 313 -6.28 46.08 31.90
C LYS A 313 -4.86 46.21 32.49
N LEU A 314 -4.35 45.19 33.17
CA LEU A 314 -3.03 45.18 33.77
C LEU A 314 -1.89 44.78 32.79
N ASN A 315 -2.23 44.15 31.64
CA ASN A 315 -1.24 43.74 30.66
C ASN A 315 -0.95 44.79 29.56
N ILE A 316 -1.70 45.91 29.56
CA ILE A 316 -1.46 46.99 28.58
C ILE A 316 -0.40 48.00 29.13
N PHE A 317 -0.19 48.07 30.45
CA PHE A 317 0.80 48.97 31.06
C PHE A 317 2.27 48.45 31.06
N LYS A 318 2.48 47.14 30.80
CA LYS A 318 3.83 46.57 30.75
C LYS A 318 4.48 46.59 29.37
N LYS A 319 3.78 47.05 28.33
CA LYS A 319 4.31 47.07 26.96
C LYS A 319 4.76 48.47 26.51
N SER A 320 4.56 49.52 27.34
CA SER A 320 4.96 50.89 27.01
C SER A 320 6.27 51.35 27.68
N GLU A 321 6.87 50.53 28.55
CA GLU A 321 8.18 50.87 29.20
C GLU A 321 9.40 50.17 28.54
N ALA A 322 9.16 49.23 27.60
CA ALA A 322 10.23 48.53 26.91
C ALA A 322 10.70 49.20 25.59
N GLU A 323 9.99 50.21 25.11
CA GLU A 323 10.34 50.92 23.85
C GLU A 323 11.02 52.31 24.06
N LYS A 324 11.41 52.63 25.31
CA LYS A 324 12.14 53.91 25.61
C LYS A 324 13.57 53.73 26.06
N LYS A 325 14.19 52.57 25.88
CA LYS A 325 15.63 52.37 26.06
C LYS A 325 16.15 51.43 24.98
N SER A 326 16.32 51.91 23.79
CA SER A 326 17.33 51.51 22.80
C SER A 326 17.53 52.66 21.84
#